data_1daf6ad432474b42053e514568e34141
#
_entry.id   1daf6ad432474b42053e514568e34141
#
_cell.length_a   1.000
_cell.length_b   1.000
_cell.length_c   1.000
_cell.angle_alpha   90.00
_cell.angle_beta   90.00
_cell.angle_gamma   90.00
#
_symmetry.space_group_name_H-M   'P 1'
#
loop_
_entity.id
_entity.type
_entity.pdbx_description
1 polymer ?
#
loop_
_entity_poly.entity_id
_entity_poly.type
_entity_poly.pdbx_seq_one_letter_code
_entity_poly.pdbx_strand_id
1 'polypeptide(L)'
;MLNPGNFALYNSKRIILLAIENDNAEILDGSIKTTVPLSELEPYTQIPQGMAPITMSHAQEHTVNAICATLGYQFNGLCMHDVSTFIGLFKEESMKKGHAK
;
A
#
# COMPACT_ATOMS: atom_id res chain seq x y z
N MET A 1 11.64 -0.46 8.33
CA MET A 1 12.05 -0.83 6.96
C MET A 1 10.85 -0.84 6.04
N LEU A 2 10.99 -0.25 4.87
CA LEU A 2 9.89 -0.20 3.90
C LEU A 2 9.83 -1.47 3.07
N ASN A 3 8.61 -1.94 2.80
CA ASN A 3 8.36 -3.15 2.01
C ASN A 3 7.31 -2.85 0.94
N PRO A 4 7.28 -3.62 -0.16
CA PRO A 4 6.22 -3.47 -1.15
C PRO A 4 4.84 -3.57 -0.52
N GLY A 5 3.93 -2.71 -0.93
CA GLY A 5 2.59 -2.61 -0.36
C GLY A 5 2.48 -1.58 0.75
N ASN A 6 3.60 -1.09 1.27
CA ASN A 6 3.60 -0.09 2.33
C ASN A 6 3.22 1.28 1.79
N PHE A 7 2.53 2.05 2.64
CA PHE A 7 2.41 3.48 2.43
C PHE A 7 3.69 4.14 2.91
N ALA A 8 4.08 5.21 2.25
CA ALA A 8 5.24 6.02 2.62
C ALA A 8 4.96 7.47 2.23
N LEU A 9 5.85 8.36 2.61
CA LEU A 9 5.75 9.77 2.23
C LEU A 9 6.85 10.11 1.24
N TYR A 10 6.45 10.77 0.17
CA TYR A 10 7.36 11.30 -0.83
C TYR A 10 7.00 12.77 -1.05
N ASN A 11 7.92 13.67 -0.74
CA ASN A 11 7.65 15.12 -0.76
C ASN A 11 6.42 15.46 0.09
N SER A 12 6.34 14.87 1.28
CA SER A 12 5.23 15.06 2.22
C SER A 12 3.88 14.55 1.71
N LYS A 13 3.89 13.73 0.67
CA LYS A 13 2.68 13.21 0.06
C LYS A 13 2.62 11.70 0.28
N ARG A 14 1.46 11.18 0.67
CA ARG A 14 1.28 9.74 0.88
C ARG A 14 1.25 9.03 -0.46
N ILE A 15 2.13 8.06 -0.61
CA ILE A 15 2.20 7.21 -1.81
C ILE A 15 2.24 5.74 -1.36
N ILE A 16 2.12 4.84 -2.33
CA ILE A 16 2.24 3.41 -2.06
C ILE A 16 3.46 2.87 -2.78
N LEU A 17 4.25 2.10 -2.04
CA LEU A 17 5.44 1.45 -2.56
C LEU A 17 5.02 0.17 -3.28
N LEU A 18 5.37 0.05 -4.55
CA LEU A 18 5.00 -1.10 -5.36
C LEU A 18 6.13 -2.13 -5.44
N ALA A 19 7.36 -1.67 -5.55
CA ALA A 19 8.52 -2.55 -5.68
C ALA A 19 9.77 -1.82 -5.26
N ILE A 20 10.76 -2.58 -4.80
CA ILE A 20 12.09 -2.06 -4.49
C ILE A 20 13.08 -2.82 -5.34
N GLU A 21 13.94 -2.09 -6.05
CA GLU A 21 14.98 -2.70 -6.85
C GLU A 21 16.27 -1.90 -6.63
N ASN A 22 17.25 -2.54 -6.01
CA ASN A 22 18.48 -1.89 -5.58
C ASN A 22 18.17 -0.71 -4.66
N ASP A 23 18.59 0.50 -5.02
CA ASP A 23 18.35 1.69 -4.20
C ASP A 23 17.17 2.52 -4.72
N ASN A 24 16.36 1.95 -5.62
CA ASN A 24 15.23 2.64 -6.21
C ASN A 24 13.92 1.99 -5.80
N ALA A 25 12.88 2.82 -5.76
CA ALA A 25 11.54 2.36 -5.42
C ALA A 25 10.57 2.75 -6.53
N GLU A 26 9.74 1.78 -6.94
CA GLU A 26 8.62 2.07 -7.80
C GLU A 26 7.44 2.41 -6.90
N ILE A 27 6.88 3.58 -7.09
CA ILE A 27 5.78 4.06 -6.25
C ILE A 27 4.55 4.38 -7.10
N LEU A 28 3.41 4.36 -6.44
CA LEU A 28 2.14 4.79 -7.05
C LEU A 28 1.72 6.08 -6.37
N ASP A 29 1.76 7.17 -7.12
CA ASP A 29 1.33 8.48 -6.66
C ASP A 29 -0.01 8.78 -7.32
N GLY A 30 -1.10 8.58 -6.56
CA GLY A 30 -2.43 8.61 -7.12
C GLY A 30 -2.61 7.49 -8.12
N SER A 31 -2.69 7.82 -9.40
CA SER A 31 -2.80 6.83 -10.47
C SER A 31 -1.53 6.76 -11.33
N ILE A 32 -0.47 7.45 -10.94
CA ILE A 32 0.75 7.54 -11.72
C ILE A 32 1.85 6.71 -11.08
N LYS A 33 2.42 5.78 -11.84
CA LYS A 33 3.59 5.02 -11.42
C LYS A 33 4.85 5.81 -11.75
N THR A 34 5.76 5.88 -10.79
CA THR A 34 7.04 6.53 -11.02
C THR A 34 8.12 5.83 -10.21
N THR A 35 9.38 6.03 -10.59
CA THR A 35 10.52 5.46 -9.88
C THR A 35 11.30 6.58 -9.22
N VAL A 36 11.57 6.43 -7.93
CA VAL A 36 12.30 7.44 -7.16
C VAL A 36 13.38 6.74 -6.33
N PRO A 37 14.42 7.48 -5.91
CA PRO A 37 15.39 6.90 -4.98
C PRO A 37 14.72 6.51 -3.67
N LEU A 38 15.03 5.29 -3.19
CA LEU A 38 14.46 4.80 -1.93
C LEU A 38 14.76 5.74 -0.77
N SER A 39 15.93 6.38 -0.79
CA SER A 39 16.34 7.31 0.26
C SER A 39 15.48 8.57 0.36
N GLU A 40 14.67 8.86 -0.66
CA GLU A 40 13.77 10.02 -0.64
C GLU A 40 12.43 9.71 -0.01
N LEU A 41 12.16 8.46 0.31
CA LEU A 41 10.93 8.06 0.96
C LEU A 41 11.06 8.18 2.48
N GLU A 42 10.00 8.68 3.12
CA GLU A 42 9.95 8.79 4.58
C GLU A 42 8.90 7.84 5.14
N PRO A 43 9.09 7.38 6.39
CA PRO A 43 8.11 6.50 7.02
C PRO A 43 6.74 7.17 7.17
N TYR A 44 5.69 6.40 6.94
CA TYR A 44 4.32 6.82 7.17
C TYR A 44 3.90 6.28 8.54
N THR A 45 3.94 7.12 9.57
CA THR A 45 3.77 6.70 10.97
C THR A 45 2.66 7.42 11.71
N GLN A 46 2.01 8.39 11.09
CA GLN A 46 0.95 9.17 11.76
C GLN A 46 -0.31 9.18 10.93
N ILE A 47 -1.45 8.98 11.58
CA ILE A 47 -2.75 9.07 10.93
C ILE A 47 -2.94 10.49 10.43
N PRO A 48 -3.29 10.69 9.14
CA PRO A 48 -3.56 12.04 8.63
C PRO A 48 -4.69 12.70 9.43
N GLN A 49 -4.57 14.00 9.62
CA GLN A 49 -5.54 14.76 10.39
C GLN A 49 -6.94 14.60 9.79
N GLY A 50 -7.90 14.33 10.65
CA GLY A 50 -9.29 14.16 10.24
C GLY A 50 -9.67 12.77 9.75
N MET A 51 -8.70 11.84 9.73
CA MET A 51 -8.96 10.47 9.28
C MET A 51 -9.29 9.56 10.46
N ALA A 52 -10.20 8.62 10.23
CA ALA A 52 -10.61 7.66 11.27
C ALA A 52 -9.58 6.55 11.42
N PRO A 53 -9.30 6.11 12.66
CA PRO A 53 -8.41 4.96 12.86
C PRO A 53 -9.00 3.69 12.27
N ILE A 54 -8.17 2.65 12.16
CA ILE A 54 -8.59 1.40 11.53
C ILE A 54 -9.60 0.66 12.41
N THR A 55 -10.74 0.30 11.80
CA THR A 55 -11.73 -0.60 12.38
C THR A 55 -12.25 -1.50 11.26
N MET A 56 -11.41 -2.44 10.83
CA MET A 56 -11.78 -3.32 9.72
C MET A 56 -12.82 -4.35 10.14
N SER A 57 -13.79 -4.59 9.25
CA SER A 57 -14.68 -5.74 9.36
C SER A 57 -13.88 -7.01 9.03
N HIS A 58 -14.43 -8.18 9.38
CA HIS A 58 -13.80 -9.46 9.02
C HIS A 58 -13.61 -9.59 7.51
N ALA A 59 -14.58 -9.11 6.73
CA ALA A 59 -14.47 -9.16 5.27
C ALA A 59 -13.32 -8.30 4.75
N GLN A 60 -13.16 -7.11 5.30
CA GLN A 60 -12.05 -6.22 4.91
C GLN A 60 -10.70 -6.80 5.31
N GLU A 61 -10.60 -7.31 6.52
CA GLU A 61 -9.36 -7.92 7.01
C GLU A 61 -8.98 -9.12 6.13
N HIS A 62 -9.96 -9.97 5.81
CA HIS A 62 -9.73 -11.12 4.92
C HIS A 62 -9.24 -10.66 3.55
N THR A 63 -9.83 -9.62 2.99
CA THR A 63 -9.45 -9.09 1.69
C THR A 63 -8.02 -8.55 1.72
N VAL A 64 -7.67 -7.77 2.75
CA VAL A 64 -6.32 -7.22 2.90
C VAL A 64 -5.30 -8.36 3.01
N ASN A 65 -5.60 -9.37 3.84
CA ASN A 65 -4.69 -10.50 4.03
C ASN A 65 -4.51 -11.30 2.74
N ALA A 66 -5.59 -11.50 1.99
CA ALA A 66 -5.54 -12.21 0.70
C ALA A 66 -4.68 -11.45 -0.32
N ILE A 67 -4.83 -10.12 -0.38
CA ILE A 67 -4.00 -9.30 -1.26
C ILE A 67 -2.53 -9.43 -0.88
N CYS A 68 -2.23 -9.31 0.40
CA CYS A 68 -0.85 -9.40 0.88
C CYS A 68 -0.23 -10.75 0.55
N ALA A 69 -0.97 -11.82 0.78
CA ALA A 69 -0.48 -13.18 0.51
C ALA A 69 -0.28 -13.42 -1.00
N THR A 70 -1.22 -12.93 -1.81
CA THR A 70 -1.20 -13.19 -3.25
C THR A 70 -0.15 -12.35 -3.97
N LEU A 71 -0.02 -11.08 -3.62
CA LEU A 71 0.88 -10.15 -4.31
C LEU A 71 2.23 -9.97 -3.62
N GLY A 72 2.41 -10.56 -2.43
CA GLY A 72 3.65 -10.42 -1.68
C GLY A 72 3.82 -9.04 -1.05
N TYR A 73 2.71 -8.39 -0.72
CA TYR A 73 2.73 -7.05 -0.14
C TYR A 73 2.59 -7.09 1.37
N GLN A 74 2.98 -5.98 2.02
CA GLN A 74 2.73 -5.76 3.44
C GLN A 74 1.88 -4.51 3.60
N PHE A 75 0.77 -4.65 4.33
CA PHE A 75 -0.09 -3.51 4.60
C PHE A 75 0.37 -2.82 5.88
N ASN A 76 0.64 -1.51 5.78
CA ASN A 76 1.01 -0.70 6.94
C ASN A 76 0.10 0.51 7.11
N GLY A 77 -1.11 0.46 6.57
CA GLY A 77 -2.06 1.56 6.69
C GLY A 77 -2.42 1.86 8.14
N LEU A 78 -2.77 3.10 8.42
CA LEU A 78 -3.04 3.58 9.76
C LEU A 78 -4.50 4.02 9.97
N CYS A 79 -5.26 4.17 8.90
CA CYS A 79 -6.65 4.65 8.98
C CYS A 79 -7.53 3.91 7.98
N MET A 80 -8.85 4.09 8.11
CA MET A 80 -9.80 3.42 7.21
C MET A 80 -9.65 3.88 5.76
N HIS A 81 -9.22 5.12 5.55
CA HIS A 81 -8.96 5.58 4.19
C HIS A 81 -7.84 4.76 3.54
N ASP A 82 -6.82 4.38 4.32
CA ASP A 82 -5.73 3.54 3.81
C ASP A 82 -6.24 2.14 3.47
N VAL A 83 -7.12 1.58 4.29
CA VAL A 83 -7.73 0.27 4.01
C VAL A 83 -8.49 0.32 2.70
N SER A 84 -9.34 1.34 2.51
CA SER A 84 -10.11 1.50 1.29
C SER A 84 -9.23 1.68 0.07
N THR A 85 -8.18 2.49 0.19
CA THR A 85 -7.23 2.73 -0.90
C THR A 85 -6.51 1.44 -1.29
N PHE A 86 -6.01 0.70 -0.31
CA PHE A 86 -5.28 -0.53 -0.54
C PHE A 86 -6.16 -1.57 -1.25
N ILE A 87 -7.36 -1.79 -0.72
CA ILE A 87 -8.30 -2.72 -1.31
C ILE A 87 -8.69 -2.29 -2.72
N GLY A 88 -9.00 -1.00 -2.89
CA GLY A 88 -9.41 -0.47 -4.19
C GLY A 88 -8.34 -0.61 -5.26
N LEU A 89 -7.08 -0.48 -4.88
CA LEU A 89 -5.98 -0.57 -5.84
C LEU A 89 -5.61 -2.02 -6.20
N PHE A 90 -5.67 -2.94 -5.24
CA PHE A 90 -5.06 -4.24 -5.42
C PHE A 90 -6.01 -5.43 -5.42
N LYS A 91 -7.27 -5.26 -5.04
CA LYS A 91 -8.21 -6.37 -4.96
C LYS A 91 -8.37 -7.08 -6.29
N GLU A 92 -8.58 -6.32 -7.37
CA GLU A 92 -8.82 -6.89 -8.68
C GLU A 92 -7.59 -7.65 -9.19
N GLU A 93 -6.41 -7.06 -9.03
CA GLU A 93 -5.17 -7.71 -9.44
C GLU A 93 -4.93 -8.99 -8.64
N SER A 94 -5.19 -8.96 -7.35
CA SER A 94 -5.07 -10.12 -6.48
C SER A 94 -6.00 -11.24 -6.91
N MET A 95 -7.24 -10.90 -7.24
CA MET A 95 -8.22 -11.88 -7.72
C MET A 95 -7.80 -12.51 -9.03
N LYS A 96 -7.27 -11.72 -9.96
CA LYS A 96 -6.77 -12.24 -11.23
C LYS A 96 -5.62 -13.21 -11.02
N LYS A 97 -4.66 -12.88 -10.15
CA LYS A 97 -3.55 -13.76 -9.83
C LYS A 97 -4.01 -15.04 -9.15
N GLY A 98 -4.98 -14.93 -8.24
CA GLY A 98 -5.54 -16.09 -7.55
C GLY A 98 -6.25 -17.06 -8.49
N HIS A 99 -6.78 -16.57 -9.61
CA HIS A 99 -7.48 -17.40 -10.60
C HIS A 99 -6.59 -17.86 -11.74
N ALA A 100 -5.37 -17.35 -11.83
CA ALA A 100 -4.47 -17.64 -12.94
C ALA A 100 -3.66 -18.92 -12.69
N LYS A 101 -4.32 -19.97 -12.29
CA LYS A 101 -3.65 -21.25 -12.04
C LYS A 101 -3.71 -22.16 -13.22
#